data_e6fa6bf07d7f909f1c8fdace041308b9
#
_entry.id   e6fa6bf07d7f909f1c8fdace041308b9
#
_cell.length_a   1.000
_cell.length_b   1.000
_cell.length_c   1.000
_cell.angle_alpha   90.00
_cell.angle_beta   90.00
_cell.angle_gamma   90.00
#
_symmetry.space_group_name_H-M   'P 1'
#
loop_
_entity.id
_entity.type
_entity.pdbx_description
1 polymer ?
#
loop_
_entity_poly.entity_id
_entity_poly.type
_entity_poly.pdbx_seq_one_letter_code
_entity_poly.pdbx_strand_id
1 'polypeptide(L)'
;MKASIHGLFEKLKAGNPIASHEGDITSEIIEEFLTKVENSLSDAGESPKKIRKVYNILVEALQNLYHHQAVPPVSFIKEMGLANGAYSFCTIIKGDNGTYKVTTGNFVTEATAKSLKERIEQLNSLSQEELKSLYKIVLDNDEFSEKGGGGLGFIEMARKSGNKFGYEFAPYDEKYKFFVLEIFVS
;
A
#
# COMPACT_ATOMS: atom_id res chain seq x y z
N MET A 1 -15.82 20.67 -4.50
CA MET A 1 -16.46 19.57 -3.75
C MET A 1 -15.33 18.71 -3.20
N LYS A 2 -15.00 18.83 -1.89
CA LYS A 2 -14.03 17.93 -1.25
C LYS A 2 -14.63 16.52 -1.38
N ALA A 3 -14.04 15.66 -2.21
CA ALA A 3 -14.39 14.26 -2.18
C ALA A 3 -14.14 13.82 -0.73
N SER A 4 -15.19 13.43 -0.02
CA SER A 4 -15.06 12.97 1.35
C SER A 4 -14.14 11.76 1.31
N ILE A 5 -12.97 11.84 1.97
CA ILE A 5 -12.05 10.70 2.11
C ILE A 5 -12.83 9.48 2.63
N HIS A 6 -13.79 9.71 3.53
CA HIS A 6 -14.69 8.67 4.00
C HIS A 6 -15.49 7.99 2.87
N GLY A 7 -16.01 8.77 1.91
CA GLY A 7 -16.66 8.19 0.72
C GLY A 7 -15.71 7.42 -0.19
N LEU A 8 -14.42 7.76 -0.20
CA LEU A 8 -13.39 6.97 -0.86
C LEU A 8 -13.20 5.62 -0.17
N PHE A 9 -13.15 5.59 1.15
CA PHE A 9 -13.01 4.33 1.91
C PHE A 9 -14.18 3.39 1.73
N GLU A 10 -15.39 3.90 1.75
CA GLU A 10 -16.57 3.07 1.47
C GLU A 10 -16.49 2.41 0.08
N LYS A 11 -15.98 3.13 -0.91
CA LYS A 11 -15.72 2.55 -2.24
C LYS A 11 -14.61 1.51 -2.24
N LEU A 12 -13.53 1.77 -1.50
CA LEU A 12 -12.37 0.88 -1.40
C LEU A 12 -12.68 -0.40 -0.59
N LYS A 13 -13.62 -0.30 0.35
CA LYS A 13 -14.15 -1.45 1.12
C LYS A 13 -15.23 -2.22 0.39
N ALA A 14 -15.79 -1.66 -0.70
CA ALA A 14 -16.82 -2.33 -1.46
C ALA A 14 -16.32 -3.69 -1.97
N GLY A 15 -17.05 -4.77 -1.68
CA GLY A 15 -16.70 -6.12 -2.10
C GLY A 15 -16.27 -6.95 -0.92
N ASN A 16 -16.68 -7.39 0.01
CA ASN A 16 -16.37 -8.39 1.07
C ASN A 16 -14.85 -8.56 1.35
N PRO A 17 -14.22 -7.65 2.07
CA PRO A 17 -12.79 -7.70 2.34
C PRO A 17 -12.43 -8.88 3.27
N ILE A 18 -11.31 -9.56 2.99
CA ILE A 18 -10.70 -10.57 3.86
C ILE A 18 -10.22 -9.91 5.15
N ALA A 19 -9.57 -8.75 5.01
CA ALA A 19 -9.16 -7.91 6.10
C ALA A 19 -9.21 -6.43 5.68
N SER A 20 -9.52 -5.56 6.62
CA SER A 20 -9.44 -4.11 6.45
C SER A 20 -9.00 -3.46 7.75
N HIS A 21 -8.23 -2.39 7.65
CA HIS A 21 -7.83 -1.53 8.74
C HIS A 21 -7.95 -0.08 8.32
N GLU A 22 -8.37 0.77 9.24
CA GLU A 22 -8.50 2.21 9.09
C GLU A 22 -8.09 2.89 10.39
N GLY A 23 -7.17 3.84 10.31
CA GLY A 23 -6.66 4.57 11.46
C GLY A 23 -5.14 4.53 11.56
N ASP A 24 -4.62 4.64 12.78
CA ASP A 24 -3.18 4.51 13.05
C ASP A 24 -2.73 3.08 12.76
N ILE A 25 -1.54 2.94 12.19
CA ILE A 25 -0.95 1.64 11.91
C ILE A 25 0.26 1.42 12.82
N THR A 26 0.18 0.39 13.67
CA THR A 26 1.22 0.00 14.62
C THR A 26 1.79 -1.38 14.26
N SER A 27 2.90 -1.75 14.90
CA SER A 27 3.49 -3.09 14.70
C SER A 27 2.52 -4.21 15.04
N GLU A 28 1.73 -4.02 16.10
CA GLU A 28 0.73 -5.00 16.55
C GLU A 28 -0.39 -5.15 15.52
N ILE A 29 -0.88 -4.03 14.96
CA ILE A 29 -1.90 -4.04 13.91
C ILE A 29 -1.38 -4.71 12.63
N ILE A 30 -0.12 -4.47 12.27
CA ILE A 30 0.52 -5.14 11.13
C ILE A 30 0.54 -6.66 11.35
N GLU A 31 0.97 -7.11 12.52
CA GLU A 31 1.04 -8.53 12.85
C GLU A 31 -0.34 -9.20 12.84
N GLU A 32 -1.34 -8.57 13.47
CA GLU A 32 -2.73 -9.05 13.46
C GLU A 32 -3.30 -9.13 12.04
N PHE A 33 -3.05 -8.09 11.22
CA PHE A 33 -3.54 -8.05 9.84
C PHE A 33 -2.92 -9.16 8.99
N LEU A 34 -1.61 -9.35 9.07
CA LEU A 34 -0.87 -10.41 8.35
C LEU A 34 -1.35 -11.80 8.76
N THR A 35 -1.47 -12.05 10.07
CA THR A 35 -1.96 -13.32 10.62
C THR A 35 -3.38 -13.64 10.15
N LYS A 36 -4.27 -12.65 10.19
CA LYS A 36 -5.66 -12.81 9.72
C LYS A 36 -5.71 -13.17 8.24
N VAL A 37 -4.91 -12.49 7.40
CA VAL A 37 -4.90 -12.78 5.96
C VAL A 37 -4.32 -14.15 5.68
N GLU A 38 -3.19 -14.52 6.30
CA GLU A 38 -2.56 -15.82 6.11
C GLU A 38 -3.52 -16.97 6.45
N ASN A 39 -4.19 -16.88 7.61
CA ASN A 39 -5.19 -17.87 8.03
C ASN A 39 -6.35 -17.96 7.04
N SER A 40 -6.89 -16.81 6.62
CA SER A 40 -8.02 -16.77 5.67
C SER A 40 -7.67 -17.38 4.30
N LEU A 41 -6.45 -17.16 3.82
CA LEU A 41 -5.98 -17.75 2.56
C LEU A 41 -5.77 -19.25 2.70
N SER A 42 -5.23 -19.70 3.83
CA SER A 42 -5.06 -21.12 4.16
C SER A 42 -6.40 -21.85 4.23
N ASP A 43 -7.37 -21.28 4.93
CA ASP A 43 -8.74 -21.83 5.07
C ASP A 43 -9.47 -21.87 3.72
N ALA A 44 -9.17 -20.91 2.83
CA ALA A 44 -9.70 -20.90 1.46
C ALA A 44 -9.00 -21.92 0.52
N GLY A 45 -8.02 -22.69 1.00
CA GLY A 45 -7.29 -23.70 0.24
C GLY A 45 -6.34 -23.14 -0.81
N GLU A 46 -5.87 -21.91 -0.64
CA GLU A 46 -4.89 -21.32 -1.56
C GLU A 46 -3.54 -22.04 -1.46
N SER A 47 -2.80 -22.09 -2.57
CA SER A 47 -1.50 -22.75 -2.58
C SER A 47 -0.48 -22.03 -1.70
N PRO A 48 0.46 -22.75 -1.06
CA PRO A 48 1.52 -22.13 -0.24
C PRO A 48 2.34 -21.06 -1.00
N LYS A 49 2.53 -21.27 -2.29
CA LYS A 49 3.21 -20.28 -3.17
C LYS A 49 2.43 -18.97 -3.26
N LYS A 50 1.10 -19.05 -3.40
CA LYS A 50 0.24 -17.88 -3.50
C LYS A 50 0.12 -17.16 -2.16
N ILE A 51 -0.06 -17.90 -1.06
CA ILE A 51 -0.08 -17.35 0.31
C ILE A 51 1.20 -16.55 0.56
N ARG A 52 2.37 -17.13 0.29
CA ARG A 52 3.67 -16.46 0.45
C ARG A 52 3.80 -15.21 -0.43
N LYS A 53 3.27 -15.25 -1.66
CA LYS A 53 3.29 -14.12 -2.58
C LYS A 53 2.48 -12.94 -2.03
N VAL A 54 1.24 -13.21 -1.60
CA VAL A 54 0.35 -12.21 -0.99
C VAL A 54 0.95 -11.66 0.30
N TYR A 55 1.42 -12.55 1.19
CA TYR A 55 2.05 -12.19 2.45
C TYR A 55 3.22 -11.21 2.28
N ASN A 56 4.16 -11.54 1.39
CA ASN A 56 5.33 -10.68 1.16
C ASN A 56 4.95 -9.29 0.60
N ILE A 57 3.95 -9.22 -0.27
CA ILE A 57 3.45 -7.95 -0.81
C ILE A 57 2.80 -7.13 0.31
N LEU A 58 2.03 -7.78 1.19
CA LEU A 58 1.39 -7.11 2.33
C LEU A 58 2.43 -6.59 3.33
N VAL A 59 3.49 -7.35 3.62
CA VAL A 59 4.58 -6.89 4.50
C VAL A 59 5.16 -5.58 3.99
N GLU A 60 5.54 -5.52 2.71
CA GLU A 60 6.10 -4.31 2.10
C GLU A 60 5.08 -3.15 2.10
N ALA A 61 3.82 -3.43 1.75
CA ALA A 61 2.76 -2.43 1.70
C ALA A 61 2.46 -1.82 3.08
N LEU A 62 2.37 -2.66 4.12
CA LEU A 62 2.12 -2.22 5.50
C LEU A 62 3.31 -1.52 6.11
N GLN A 63 4.54 -1.96 5.82
CA GLN A 63 5.75 -1.26 6.23
C GLN A 63 5.87 0.12 5.58
N ASN A 64 5.50 0.25 4.31
CA ASN A 64 5.43 1.54 3.64
C ASN A 64 4.43 2.49 4.32
N LEU A 65 3.26 1.99 4.73
CA LEU A 65 2.31 2.79 5.50
C LEU A 65 2.90 3.22 6.84
N TYR A 66 3.53 2.29 7.57
CA TYR A 66 4.11 2.54 8.89
C TYR A 66 5.23 3.58 8.85
N HIS A 67 6.13 3.50 7.85
CA HIS A 67 7.31 4.36 7.78
C HIS A 67 7.09 5.69 7.06
N HIS A 68 6.10 5.80 6.17
CA HIS A 68 5.97 6.93 5.25
C HIS A 68 4.64 7.68 5.34
N GLN A 69 3.82 7.40 6.36
CA GLN A 69 2.60 8.18 6.57
C GLN A 69 2.94 9.62 7.00
N ALA A 70 2.40 10.60 6.30
CA ALA A 70 2.44 11.98 6.76
C ALA A 70 1.41 12.19 7.87
N VAL A 71 1.72 13.12 8.79
CA VAL A 71 0.72 13.57 9.77
C VAL A 71 -0.45 14.18 9.00
N PRO A 72 -1.69 13.70 9.21
CA PRO A 72 -2.87 14.24 8.54
C PRO A 72 -3.07 15.72 8.85
N PRO A 73 -3.80 16.46 7.98
CA PRO A 73 -4.16 17.85 8.27
C PRO A 73 -4.91 17.97 9.59
N VAL A 74 -4.65 19.04 10.35
CA VAL A 74 -5.28 19.29 11.66
C VAL A 74 -6.82 19.29 11.57
N SER A 75 -7.38 19.79 10.46
CA SER A 75 -8.82 19.74 10.20
C SER A 75 -9.36 18.31 10.13
N PHE A 76 -8.61 17.40 9.49
CA PHE A 76 -8.97 15.98 9.39
C PHE A 76 -8.86 15.28 10.74
N ILE A 77 -7.77 15.51 11.49
CA ILE A 77 -7.57 14.95 12.83
C ILE A 77 -8.74 15.31 13.75
N LYS A 78 -9.19 16.57 13.72
CA LYS A 78 -10.33 17.05 14.52
C LYS A 78 -11.65 16.43 14.06
N GLU A 79 -11.89 16.37 12.75
CA GLU A 79 -13.10 15.79 12.17
C GLU A 79 -13.25 14.30 12.52
N MET A 80 -12.15 13.55 12.44
CA MET A 80 -12.13 12.11 12.71
C MET A 80 -11.92 11.73 14.18
N GLY A 81 -11.63 12.72 15.05
CA GLY A 81 -11.38 12.45 16.48
C GLY A 81 -10.13 11.60 16.74
N LEU A 82 -9.08 11.74 15.91
CA LEU A 82 -7.88 10.92 16.01
C LEU A 82 -7.03 11.33 17.21
N ALA A 83 -6.72 10.36 18.09
CA ALA A 83 -5.93 10.62 19.28
C ALA A 83 -4.42 10.80 18.97
N ASN A 84 -3.88 10.04 18.01
CA ASN A 84 -2.45 10.00 17.72
C ASN A 84 -2.03 10.78 16.47
N GLY A 85 -2.96 11.42 15.79
CA GLY A 85 -2.66 12.22 14.60
C GLY A 85 -2.11 11.41 13.41
N ALA A 86 -2.29 10.10 13.41
CA ALA A 86 -1.89 9.21 12.32
C ALA A 86 -3.15 8.60 11.68
N TYR A 87 -3.10 8.41 10.36
CA TYR A 87 -4.23 7.84 9.64
C TYR A 87 -3.77 7.14 8.37
N SER A 88 -4.06 5.86 8.32
CA SER A 88 -3.79 4.99 7.18
C SER A 88 -5.01 4.12 6.89
N PHE A 89 -5.04 3.59 5.70
CA PHE A 89 -6.04 2.64 5.25
C PHE A 89 -5.34 1.44 4.61
N CYS A 90 -5.79 0.24 4.93
CA CYS A 90 -5.37 -0.98 4.24
C CYS A 90 -6.54 -1.94 4.10
N THR A 91 -6.70 -2.53 2.93
CA THR A 91 -7.67 -3.61 2.71
C THR A 91 -7.12 -4.64 1.74
N ILE A 92 -7.59 -5.88 1.89
CA ILE A 92 -7.38 -6.94 0.91
C ILE A 92 -8.70 -7.58 0.55
N ILE A 93 -8.99 -7.66 -0.75
CA ILE A 93 -10.21 -8.19 -1.33
C ILE A 93 -9.86 -9.31 -2.30
N LYS A 94 -10.61 -10.42 -2.27
CA LYS A 94 -10.51 -11.47 -3.28
C LYS A 94 -11.45 -11.13 -4.45
N GLY A 95 -10.90 -11.06 -5.67
CA GLY A 95 -11.67 -10.89 -6.90
C GLY A 95 -12.22 -12.21 -7.43
N ASP A 96 -13.18 -12.12 -8.35
CA ASP A 96 -13.91 -13.28 -8.91
C ASP A 96 -13.03 -14.28 -9.65
N ASN A 97 -11.92 -13.84 -10.23
CA ASN A 97 -10.96 -14.67 -10.97
C ASN A 97 -9.84 -15.24 -10.09
N GLY A 98 -10.00 -15.22 -8.76
CA GLY A 98 -9.00 -15.69 -7.82
C GLY A 98 -7.78 -14.78 -7.67
N THR A 99 -7.81 -13.55 -8.19
CA THR A 99 -6.82 -12.52 -7.89
C THR A 99 -7.12 -11.86 -6.54
N TYR A 100 -6.08 -11.33 -5.90
CA TYR A 100 -6.21 -10.52 -4.71
C TYR A 100 -5.86 -9.07 -5.03
N LYS A 101 -6.67 -8.14 -4.55
CA LYS A 101 -6.39 -6.71 -4.61
C LYS A 101 -6.04 -6.22 -3.21
N VAL A 102 -4.80 -5.79 -3.03
CA VAL A 102 -4.35 -5.07 -1.84
C VAL A 102 -4.46 -3.58 -2.13
N THR A 103 -5.14 -2.85 -1.29
CA THR A 103 -5.26 -1.39 -1.40
C THR A 103 -4.73 -0.76 -0.12
N THR A 104 -3.85 0.21 -0.25
CA THR A 104 -3.35 1.02 0.86
C THR A 104 -3.62 2.49 0.60
N GLY A 105 -3.73 3.28 1.67
CA GLY A 105 -3.92 4.72 1.56
C GLY A 105 -3.40 5.48 2.77
N ASN A 106 -2.80 6.63 2.52
CA ASN A 106 -2.30 7.54 3.54
C ASN A 106 -2.20 8.97 3.02
N PHE A 107 -2.10 9.92 3.94
CA PHE A 107 -1.80 11.30 3.57
C PHE A 107 -0.36 11.46 3.11
N VAL A 108 -0.17 12.30 2.08
CA VAL A 108 1.13 12.69 1.55
C VAL A 108 1.13 14.19 1.25
N THR A 109 2.30 14.80 1.31
CA THR A 109 2.48 16.18 0.85
C THR A 109 2.46 16.26 -0.67
N GLU A 110 2.25 17.44 -1.23
CA GLU A 110 2.31 17.68 -2.69
C GLU A 110 3.65 17.24 -3.29
N ALA A 111 4.76 17.55 -2.61
CA ALA A 111 6.11 17.14 -3.05
C ALA A 111 6.27 15.62 -3.06
N THR A 112 5.81 14.94 -1.99
CA THR A 112 5.86 13.47 -1.90
C THR A 112 4.95 12.83 -2.96
N ALA A 113 3.77 13.39 -3.20
CA ALA A 113 2.85 12.89 -4.23
C ALA A 113 3.49 12.90 -5.62
N LYS A 114 4.21 13.98 -5.96
CA LYS A 114 4.94 14.07 -7.23
C LYS A 114 6.00 12.98 -7.36
N SER A 115 6.86 12.81 -6.37
CA SER A 115 7.91 11.78 -6.37
C SER A 115 7.34 10.37 -6.43
N LEU A 116 6.27 10.08 -5.68
CA LEU A 116 5.59 8.78 -5.72
C LEU A 116 4.99 8.50 -7.09
N LYS A 117 4.34 9.50 -7.70
CA LYS A 117 3.77 9.36 -9.04
C LYS A 117 4.85 9.00 -10.06
N GLU A 118 5.94 9.77 -10.10
CA GLU A 118 7.06 9.53 -11.01
C GLU A 118 7.65 8.12 -10.80
N ARG A 119 7.80 7.69 -9.55
CA ARG A 119 8.30 6.36 -9.20
C ARG A 119 7.37 5.23 -9.66
N ILE A 120 6.07 5.36 -9.41
CA ILE A 120 5.08 4.35 -9.80
C ILE A 120 4.99 4.27 -11.33
N GLU A 121 4.97 5.40 -12.04
CA GLU A 121 4.96 5.44 -13.50
C GLU A 121 6.21 4.79 -14.09
N GLN A 122 7.39 5.05 -13.51
CA GLN A 122 8.62 4.39 -13.87
C GLN A 122 8.51 2.86 -13.74
N LEU A 123 8.08 2.37 -12.57
CA LEU A 123 7.94 0.93 -12.32
C LEU A 123 6.89 0.29 -13.23
N ASN A 124 5.77 0.98 -13.47
CA ASN A 124 4.72 0.51 -14.38
C ASN A 124 5.16 0.47 -15.85
N SER A 125 6.21 1.18 -16.23
CA SER A 125 6.77 1.15 -17.59
C SER A 125 7.73 -0.01 -17.84
N LEU A 126 8.27 -0.62 -16.76
CA LEU A 126 9.26 -1.68 -16.86
C LEU A 126 8.63 -3.06 -17.08
N SER A 127 9.33 -3.88 -17.86
CA SER A 127 9.04 -5.31 -17.98
C SER A 127 9.47 -6.08 -16.72
N GLN A 128 9.03 -7.32 -16.59
CA GLN A 128 9.41 -8.18 -15.45
C GLN A 128 10.94 -8.44 -15.40
N GLU A 129 11.60 -8.53 -16.54
CA GLU A 129 13.06 -8.71 -16.60
C GLU A 129 13.80 -7.44 -16.19
N GLU A 130 13.31 -6.27 -16.59
CA GLU A 130 13.87 -4.98 -16.17
C GLU A 130 13.67 -4.74 -14.67
N LEU A 131 12.48 -5.11 -14.10
CA LEU A 131 12.24 -5.06 -12.67
C LEU A 131 13.19 -5.96 -11.87
N LYS A 132 13.48 -7.18 -12.36
CA LYS A 132 14.48 -8.08 -11.74
C LYS A 132 15.89 -7.48 -11.77
N SER A 133 16.26 -6.88 -12.89
CA SER A 133 17.57 -6.22 -13.06
C SER A 133 17.70 -5.01 -12.15
N LEU A 134 16.67 -4.16 -12.10
CA LEU A 134 16.61 -2.99 -11.22
C LEU A 134 16.69 -3.39 -9.74
N TYR A 135 15.98 -4.44 -9.34
CA TYR A 135 16.02 -4.98 -7.97
C TYR A 135 17.46 -5.34 -7.55
N LYS A 136 18.19 -6.08 -8.42
CA LYS A 136 19.58 -6.46 -8.15
C LYS A 136 20.50 -5.25 -8.04
N ILE A 137 20.39 -4.28 -8.96
CA ILE A 137 21.20 -3.06 -8.93
C ILE A 137 20.99 -2.29 -7.63
N VAL A 138 19.74 -2.13 -7.20
CA VAL A 138 19.42 -1.39 -5.97
C VAL A 138 19.85 -2.16 -4.73
N LEU A 139 19.72 -3.50 -4.74
CA LEU A 139 20.14 -4.36 -3.62
C LEU A 139 21.66 -4.35 -3.43
N ASP A 140 22.43 -4.35 -4.53
CA ASP A 140 23.90 -4.36 -4.52
C ASP A 140 24.50 -2.98 -4.19
N ASN A 141 23.68 -1.95 -4.09
CA ASN A 141 24.12 -0.57 -3.89
C ASN A 141 23.84 -0.14 -2.43
N ASP A 142 24.84 -0.31 -1.55
CA ASP A 142 24.74 -0.03 -0.10
C ASP A 142 24.29 1.41 0.22
N GLU A 143 24.57 2.39 -0.64
CA GLU A 143 24.14 3.79 -0.45
C GLU A 143 22.61 3.97 -0.48
N PHE A 144 21.86 3.06 -1.12
CA PHE A 144 20.40 3.09 -1.12
C PHE A 144 19.78 2.47 0.14
N SER A 145 20.51 1.60 0.84
CA SER A 145 20.04 0.94 2.06
C SER A 145 20.10 1.85 3.29
N GLU A 146 21.10 2.74 3.39
CA GLU A 146 21.29 3.63 4.54
C GLU A 146 20.30 4.80 4.61
N LYS A 147 19.66 5.18 3.50
CA LYS A 147 18.70 6.29 3.43
C LYS A 147 17.23 5.87 3.62
N GLY A 148 16.97 4.83 4.39
CA GLY A 148 15.60 4.48 4.79
C GLY A 148 14.79 3.74 3.70
N GLY A 149 15.34 2.68 3.13
CA GLY A 149 14.58 1.78 2.26
C GLY A 149 14.19 2.33 0.90
N GLY A 150 15.00 3.19 0.30
CA GLY A 150 14.83 3.98 -0.94
C GLY A 150 14.15 3.34 -2.15
N GLY A 151 12.92 2.90 -1.99
CA GLY A 151 12.10 2.38 -3.08
C GLY A 151 12.29 0.89 -3.38
N LEU A 152 13.09 0.16 -2.59
CA LEU A 152 13.26 -1.29 -2.78
C LEU A 152 11.93 -2.03 -2.56
N GLY A 153 11.14 -1.62 -1.58
CA GLY A 153 9.81 -2.19 -1.31
C GLY A 153 8.85 -2.05 -2.49
N PHE A 154 8.83 -0.88 -3.15
CA PHE A 154 8.03 -0.69 -4.36
C PHE A 154 8.49 -1.57 -5.52
N ILE A 155 9.82 -1.72 -5.73
CA ILE A 155 10.37 -2.61 -6.76
C ILE A 155 9.99 -4.06 -6.45
N GLU A 156 10.11 -4.46 -5.19
CA GLU A 156 9.79 -5.82 -4.73
C GLU A 156 8.29 -6.14 -4.93
N MET A 157 7.41 -5.22 -4.55
CA MET A 157 5.97 -5.36 -4.78
C MET A 157 5.66 -5.46 -6.27
N ALA A 158 6.24 -4.60 -7.13
CA ALA A 158 6.04 -4.63 -8.58
C ALA A 158 6.51 -5.96 -9.19
N ARG A 159 7.70 -6.41 -8.79
CA ARG A 159 8.31 -7.66 -9.26
C ARG A 159 7.49 -8.88 -8.81
N LYS A 160 7.06 -8.92 -7.55
CA LYS A 160 6.29 -10.05 -6.99
C LYS A 160 4.85 -10.06 -7.49
N SER A 161 4.17 -8.93 -7.59
CA SER A 161 2.80 -8.88 -8.10
C SER A 161 2.71 -9.37 -9.54
N GLY A 162 3.67 -8.99 -10.35
CA GLY A 162 3.67 -9.27 -11.79
C GLY A 162 2.68 -8.41 -12.56
N ASN A 163 2.05 -7.44 -11.90
CA ASN A 163 1.04 -6.55 -12.46
C ASN A 163 1.44 -5.09 -12.23
N LYS A 164 0.90 -4.20 -13.06
CA LYS A 164 1.05 -2.77 -12.87
C LYS A 164 0.26 -2.30 -11.66
N PHE A 165 0.80 -1.31 -10.95
CA PHE A 165 0.10 -0.65 -9.85
C PHE A 165 -1.04 0.22 -10.37
N GLY A 166 -2.21 0.16 -9.71
CA GLY A 166 -3.19 1.22 -9.75
C GLY A 166 -2.84 2.27 -8.70
N TYR A 167 -3.12 3.53 -8.95
CA TYR A 167 -2.90 4.58 -7.96
C TYR A 167 -3.81 5.78 -8.19
N GLU A 168 -4.09 6.49 -7.10
CA GLU A 168 -4.86 7.73 -7.11
C GLU A 168 -4.26 8.72 -6.09
N PHE A 169 -4.28 10.00 -6.44
CA PHE A 169 -3.96 11.11 -5.52
C PHE A 169 -5.18 12.00 -5.39
N ALA A 170 -6.03 11.71 -4.41
CA ALA A 170 -7.20 12.52 -4.11
C ALA A 170 -6.80 13.81 -3.41
N PRO A 171 -7.08 15.01 -3.97
CA PRO A 171 -6.72 16.28 -3.35
C PRO A 171 -7.55 16.48 -2.08
N TYR A 172 -6.89 16.83 -0.98
CA TYR A 172 -7.54 17.20 0.27
C TYR A 172 -7.54 18.71 0.48
N ASP A 173 -6.38 19.33 0.47
CA ASP A 173 -6.19 20.78 0.52
C ASP A 173 -4.98 21.21 -0.34
N GLU A 174 -4.49 22.44 -0.16
CA GLU A 174 -3.35 22.98 -0.94
C GLU A 174 -2.02 22.27 -0.65
N LYS A 175 -1.89 21.60 0.51
CA LYS A 175 -0.64 20.98 0.99
C LYS A 175 -0.67 19.47 0.95
N TYR A 176 -1.86 18.87 1.05
CA TYR A 176 -2.02 17.44 1.25
C TYR A 176 -2.91 16.79 0.19
N LYS A 177 -2.52 15.60 -0.19
CA LYS A 177 -3.32 14.65 -0.96
C LYS A 177 -3.48 13.37 -0.15
N PHE A 178 -4.56 12.64 -0.41
CA PHE A 178 -4.69 11.27 0.04
C PHE A 178 -4.22 10.36 -1.09
N PHE A 179 -3.14 9.66 -0.85
CA PHE A 179 -2.55 8.71 -1.79
C PHE A 179 -3.19 7.34 -1.61
N VAL A 180 -3.64 6.73 -2.68
CA VAL A 180 -4.13 5.35 -2.74
C VAL A 180 -3.25 4.57 -3.68
N LEU A 181 -2.82 3.38 -3.24
CA LEU A 181 -2.07 2.41 -4.04
C LEU A 181 -2.87 1.10 -4.13
N GLU A 182 -3.05 0.58 -5.32
CA GLU A 182 -3.67 -0.72 -5.58
C GLU A 182 -2.66 -1.70 -6.19
N ILE A 183 -2.56 -2.87 -5.58
CA ILE A 183 -1.63 -3.94 -5.98
C ILE A 183 -2.45 -5.19 -6.28
N PHE A 184 -2.36 -5.67 -7.51
CA PHE A 184 -3.09 -6.86 -7.96
C PHE A 184 -2.18 -8.09 -7.91
N VAL A 185 -2.61 -9.15 -7.21
CA VAL A 185 -1.84 -10.37 -6.99
C VAL A 185 -2.61 -11.56 -7.55
N SER A 186 -2.10 -12.15 -8.61
CA SER A 186 -2.63 -13.36 -9.25
C SER A 186 -1.83 -14.60 -8.89
#